data_601c0e0734bd226529dde8211d174eca
#
_entry.id   601c0e0734bd226529dde8211d174eca
#
_cell.length_a   1.000
_cell.length_b   1.000
_cell.length_c   1.000
_cell.angle_alpha   90.00
_cell.angle_beta   90.00
_cell.angle_gamma   90.00
#
_symmetry.space_group_name_H-M   'P 1'
#
loop_
_entity.id
_entity.type
_entity.pdbx_description
1 polymer ?
#
loop_
_entity_poly.entity_id
_entity_poly.type
_entity_poly.pdbx_seq_one_letter_code
_entity_poly.pdbx_strand_id
1 'polypeptide(L)'
;MGMRPIEVKISEQSISFSGMYSYELKLQDIESAEVIESLPNDMNRTNGFGTSTRALGHFSSDELGKGRMYVFIENAPYIFLNTKEGFLIVNSKDDKETLQWYNLISEQLQN
;
A
#
# COMPACT_ATOMS: atom_id res chain seq x y z
N MET A 1 0.57 20.97 14.83
CA MET A 1 -0.35 19.83 14.82
C MET A 1 0.08 18.86 13.74
N GLY A 2 0.24 17.61 14.10
CA GLY A 2 0.70 16.62 13.18
C GLY A 2 -0.39 16.09 12.26
N MET A 3 0.03 15.39 11.24
CA MET A 3 -0.84 14.67 10.33
C MET A 3 -1.51 13.52 11.09
N ARG A 4 -2.80 13.32 10.85
CA ARG A 4 -3.48 12.17 11.44
C ARG A 4 -2.89 10.89 10.89
N PRO A 5 -2.65 9.88 11.72
CA PRO A 5 -2.17 8.61 11.20
C PRO A 5 -3.21 8.01 10.28
N ILE A 6 -2.73 7.36 9.22
CA ILE A 6 -3.61 6.64 8.32
C ILE A 6 -3.93 5.31 8.97
N GLU A 7 -5.21 5.01 9.09
CA GLU A 7 -5.66 3.72 9.57
C GLU A 7 -5.90 2.80 8.41
N VAL A 8 -5.37 1.60 8.51
CA VAL A 8 -5.58 0.55 7.52
C VAL A 8 -6.44 -0.52 8.15
N LYS A 9 -7.58 -0.82 7.52
CA LYS A 9 -8.48 -1.86 7.97
C LYS A 9 -8.62 -2.90 6.89
N ILE A 10 -8.36 -4.15 7.24
CA ILE A 10 -8.48 -5.27 6.33
C ILE A 10 -9.66 -6.13 6.75
N SER A 11 -10.63 -6.27 5.87
CA SER A 11 -11.79 -7.12 6.10
C SER A 11 -11.79 -8.27 5.11
N GLU A 12 -12.81 -9.11 5.17
CA GLU A 12 -12.95 -10.22 4.22
C GLU A 12 -13.25 -9.75 2.80
N GLN A 13 -13.62 -8.49 2.63
CA GLN A 13 -14.06 -7.95 1.34
C GLN A 13 -13.20 -6.83 0.81
N SER A 14 -12.51 -6.09 1.68
CA SER A 14 -11.80 -4.91 1.23
C SER A 14 -10.66 -4.51 2.17
N ILE A 15 -9.79 -3.66 1.66
CA ILE A 15 -8.78 -2.96 2.43
C ILE A 15 -9.15 -1.48 2.39
N SER A 16 -9.33 -0.87 3.56
CA SER A 16 -9.73 0.53 3.66
C SER A 16 -8.60 1.36 4.25
N PHE A 17 -8.38 2.52 3.66
CA PHE A 17 -7.42 3.51 4.14
C PHE A 17 -8.19 4.77 4.53
N SER A 18 -8.06 5.21 5.77
CA SER A 18 -8.72 6.42 6.24
C SER A 18 -7.68 7.50 6.50
N GLY A 19 -8.14 8.76 6.57
CA GLY A 19 -7.27 9.91 6.76
C GLY A 19 -6.99 10.62 5.45
N MET A 20 -5.77 11.17 5.31
CA MET A 20 -5.37 11.84 4.08
C MET A 20 -5.28 10.80 2.95
N TYR A 21 -5.84 11.12 1.77
CA TYR A 21 -5.89 10.21 0.62
C TYR A 21 -6.64 8.92 0.92
N SER A 22 -7.82 9.04 1.54
CA SER A 22 -8.64 7.88 1.85
C SER A 22 -9.00 7.08 0.60
N TYR A 23 -9.12 5.77 0.75
CA TYR A 23 -9.34 4.87 -0.37
C TYR A 23 -9.83 3.52 0.13
N GLU A 24 -10.65 2.87 -0.66
CA GLU A 24 -11.08 1.51 -0.38
C GLU A 24 -10.80 0.64 -1.59
N LEU A 25 -10.07 -0.45 -1.38
CA LEU A 25 -9.74 -1.42 -2.42
C LEU A 25 -10.50 -2.71 -2.14
N LYS A 26 -11.30 -3.15 -3.10
CA LYS A 26 -11.99 -4.43 -2.97
C LYS A 26 -11.02 -5.56 -3.24
N LEU A 27 -11.06 -6.59 -2.41
CA LEU A 27 -10.12 -7.71 -2.55
C LEU A 27 -10.30 -8.44 -3.89
N GLN A 28 -11.52 -8.45 -4.43
CA GLN A 28 -11.76 -9.05 -5.74
C GLN A 28 -11.03 -8.35 -6.88
N ASP A 29 -10.60 -7.11 -6.66
CA ASP A 29 -9.87 -6.35 -7.67
C ASP A 29 -8.36 -6.55 -7.58
N ILE A 30 -7.88 -7.30 -6.61
CA ILE A 30 -6.46 -7.60 -6.46
C ILE A 30 -6.10 -8.78 -7.34
N GLU A 31 -5.13 -8.59 -8.21
CA GLU A 31 -4.67 -9.63 -9.13
C GLU A 31 -3.53 -10.45 -8.54
N SER A 32 -2.67 -9.81 -7.76
CA SER A 32 -1.58 -10.52 -7.09
C SER A 32 -1.09 -9.72 -5.89
N ALA A 33 -0.44 -10.42 -4.96
CA ALA A 33 0.12 -9.82 -3.76
C ALA A 33 1.48 -10.45 -3.47
N GLU A 34 2.45 -9.59 -3.11
CA GLU A 34 3.76 -10.10 -2.70
C GLU A 34 4.39 -9.16 -1.67
N VAL A 35 5.35 -9.70 -0.93
CA VAL A 35 6.14 -8.92 0.02
C VAL A 35 7.45 -8.54 -0.66
N ILE A 36 7.78 -7.24 -0.62
CA ILE A 36 9.03 -6.73 -1.18
C ILE A 36 9.85 -6.07 -0.09
N GLU A 37 11.16 -6.15 -0.21
CA GLU A 37 12.07 -5.62 0.80
C GLU A 37 12.54 -4.20 0.50
N SER A 38 12.32 -3.74 -0.72
CA SER A 38 12.69 -2.39 -1.12
C SER A 38 11.67 -1.82 -2.08
N LEU A 39 11.53 -0.50 -2.06
CA LEU A 39 10.62 0.19 -2.96
C LEU A 39 11.27 0.33 -4.34
N PRO A 40 10.45 0.34 -5.43
CA PRO A 40 10.98 0.62 -6.76
C PRO A 40 11.68 1.97 -6.82
N ASN A 41 12.78 2.04 -7.56
CA ASN A 41 13.61 3.25 -7.63
C ASN A 41 13.04 4.34 -8.52
N ASP A 42 12.10 4.00 -9.39
CA ASP A 42 11.57 4.92 -10.40
C ASP A 42 10.22 5.52 -10.02
N MET A 43 9.91 5.56 -8.73
CA MET A 43 8.64 6.12 -8.28
C MET A 43 8.63 7.63 -8.36
N ASN A 44 7.62 8.16 -9.03
CA ASN A 44 7.39 9.59 -9.15
C ASN A 44 6.03 9.96 -8.56
N ARG A 45 6.03 10.97 -7.72
CA ARG A 45 4.80 11.44 -7.10
C ARG A 45 3.99 12.26 -8.10
N THR A 46 2.74 11.86 -8.33
CA THR A 46 1.87 12.56 -9.26
C THR A 46 0.82 13.41 -8.54
N ASN A 47 0.26 12.90 -7.45
CA ASN A 47 -0.68 13.63 -6.62
C ASN A 47 -0.68 13.01 -5.25
N GLY A 48 0.30 13.37 -4.45
CA GLY A 48 0.45 12.74 -3.17
C GLY A 48 1.34 13.55 -2.25
N PHE A 49 1.56 12.99 -1.08
CA PHE A 49 2.36 13.57 -0.02
C PHE A 49 3.60 12.70 0.19
N GLY A 50 4.75 13.35 0.31
CA GLY A 50 5.98 12.61 0.55
C GLY A 50 6.93 13.40 1.43
N THR A 51 7.58 12.68 2.36
CA THR A 51 8.67 13.19 3.18
C THR A 51 9.81 12.18 3.10
N SER A 52 10.86 12.39 3.87
CA SER A 52 11.96 11.43 3.92
C SER A 52 11.54 10.08 4.55
N THR A 53 10.42 10.05 5.27
CA THR A 53 10.00 8.85 5.99
C THR A 53 8.66 8.28 5.52
N ARG A 54 7.87 9.04 4.76
CA ARG A 54 6.52 8.61 4.36
C ARG A 54 6.22 8.97 2.91
N ALA A 55 5.44 8.11 2.27
CA ALA A 55 4.92 8.38 0.93
C ALA A 55 3.45 7.97 0.91
N LEU A 56 2.58 8.91 0.55
CA LEU A 56 1.14 8.73 0.59
C LEU A 56 0.50 9.28 -0.69
N GLY A 57 -0.44 8.56 -1.27
CA GLY A 57 -1.26 9.03 -2.36
C GLY A 57 -0.86 8.45 -3.71
N HIS A 58 -0.95 9.26 -4.75
CA HIS A 58 -0.76 8.80 -6.12
C HIS A 58 0.69 8.91 -6.56
N PHE A 59 1.19 7.84 -7.14
CA PHE A 59 2.54 7.74 -7.66
C PHE A 59 2.51 7.07 -9.03
N SER A 60 3.60 7.19 -9.77
CA SER A 60 3.75 6.49 -11.04
C SER A 60 5.16 5.94 -11.15
N SER A 61 5.28 4.88 -11.94
CA SER A 61 6.55 4.21 -12.22
C SER A 61 6.62 3.96 -13.70
N ASP A 62 7.79 4.15 -14.30
CA ASP A 62 7.95 3.87 -15.73
C ASP A 62 7.70 2.40 -16.04
N GLU A 63 8.02 1.54 -15.10
CA GLU A 63 7.90 0.10 -15.26
C GLU A 63 6.51 -0.41 -14.87
N LEU A 64 5.93 0.16 -13.79
CA LEU A 64 4.71 -0.37 -13.20
C LEU A 64 3.45 0.42 -13.55
N GLY A 65 3.62 1.61 -14.12
CA GLY A 65 2.49 2.48 -14.44
C GLY A 65 2.04 3.30 -13.24
N LYS A 66 0.75 3.61 -13.19
CA LYS A 66 0.17 4.43 -12.13
C LYS A 66 -0.33 3.58 -10.98
N GLY A 67 -0.28 4.15 -9.77
CA GLY A 67 -0.76 3.45 -8.59
C GLY A 67 -0.79 4.33 -7.37
N ARG A 68 -0.87 3.69 -6.22
CA ARG A 68 -0.94 4.37 -4.92
C ARG A 68 0.08 3.79 -3.97
N MET A 69 0.54 4.62 -3.03
CA MET A 69 1.43 4.18 -1.96
C MET A 69 0.92 4.70 -0.63
N TYR A 70 1.00 3.85 0.38
CA TYR A 70 0.70 4.20 1.77
C TYR A 70 1.78 3.55 2.62
N VAL A 71 2.98 4.15 2.62
CA VAL A 71 4.15 3.48 3.20
C VAL A 71 4.93 4.36 4.15
N PHE A 72 5.56 3.69 5.11
CA PHE A 72 6.67 4.22 5.89
C PHE A 72 7.94 3.77 5.18
N ILE A 73 8.64 4.71 4.57
CA ILE A 73 9.71 4.41 3.60
C ILE A 73 10.86 3.60 4.20
N GLU A 74 11.19 3.85 5.47
CA GLU A 74 12.31 3.20 6.12
C GLU A 74 11.94 1.91 6.86
N ASN A 75 10.71 1.47 6.75
CA ASN A 75 10.20 0.37 7.56
C ASN A 75 9.87 -0.87 6.73
N ALA A 76 10.83 -1.36 5.95
CA ALA A 76 10.65 -2.62 5.22
C ALA A 76 10.20 -3.74 6.16
N PRO A 77 9.45 -4.74 5.69
CA PRO A 77 9.06 -4.96 4.29
C PRO A 77 7.82 -4.17 3.88
N TYR A 78 7.46 -4.29 2.62
CA TYR A 78 6.28 -3.65 2.04
C TYR A 78 5.42 -4.70 1.36
N ILE A 79 4.11 -4.44 1.29
CA ILE A 79 3.19 -5.30 0.54
C ILE A 79 2.93 -4.65 -0.81
N PHE A 80 3.23 -5.36 -1.88
CA PHE A 80 3.00 -4.90 -3.24
C PHE A 80 1.80 -5.64 -3.80
N LEU A 81 0.77 -4.89 -4.19
CA LEU A 81 -0.45 -5.43 -4.76
C LEU A 81 -0.60 -4.94 -6.20
N ASN A 82 -0.87 -5.88 -7.10
CA ASN A 82 -1.32 -5.53 -8.45
C ASN A 82 -2.83 -5.57 -8.44
N THR A 83 -3.46 -4.49 -8.88
CA THR A 83 -4.91 -4.41 -8.91
C THR A 83 -5.38 -4.00 -10.30
N LYS A 84 -6.67 -4.11 -10.54
CA LYS A 84 -7.27 -3.69 -11.81
C LYS A 84 -7.10 -2.21 -12.08
N GLU A 85 -6.86 -1.41 -11.04
CA GLU A 85 -6.71 0.05 -11.17
C GLU A 85 -5.26 0.52 -11.11
N GLY A 86 -4.30 -0.41 -11.00
CA GLY A 86 -2.89 -0.08 -10.88
C GLY A 86 -2.26 -0.76 -9.68
N PHE A 87 -1.05 -0.34 -9.33
CA PHE A 87 -0.38 -0.94 -8.17
C PHE A 87 -0.81 -0.25 -6.87
N LEU A 88 -0.66 -0.98 -5.77
CA LEU A 88 -0.83 -0.43 -4.43
C LEU A 88 0.29 -0.98 -3.56
N ILE A 89 1.04 -0.09 -2.92
CA ILE A 89 2.10 -0.50 -1.99
C ILE A 89 1.74 0.04 -0.61
N VAL A 90 1.76 -0.85 0.38
CA VAL A 90 1.35 -0.49 1.73
C VAL A 90 2.24 -1.20 2.75
N ASN A 91 2.51 -0.55 3.85
CA ASN A 91 3.11 -1.21 5.00
C ASN A 91 2.69 -0.53 6.29
N SER A 92 3.03 -1.17 7.41
CA SER A 92 2.90 -0.61 8.73
C SER A 92 4.27 -0.13 9.21
N LYS A 93 4.28 0.69 10.23
CA LYS A 93 5.50 1.07 10.93
C LYS A 93 6.15 -0.14 11.62
N ASP A 94 5.35 -1.15 11.94
CA ASP A 94 5.79 -2.40 12.57
C ASP A 94 5.83 -3.49 11.51
N ASP A 95 7.03 -4.07 11.28
CA ASP A 95 7.22 -5.10 10.26
C ASP A 95 6.36 -6.34 10.53
N LYS A 96 6.12 -6.67 11.79
CA LYS A 96 5.26 -7.80 12.14
C LYS A 96 3.82 -7.55 11.73
N GLU A 97 3.34 -6.33 11.91
CA GLU A 97 2.00 -5.98 11.49
C GLU A 97 1.86 -6.03 9.97
N THR A 98 2.89 -5.59 9.25
CA THR A 98 2.90 -5.67 7.79
C THR A 98 2.74 -7.12 7.32
N LEU A 99 3.47 -8.04 7.94
CA LEU A 99 3.38 -9.45 7.58
C LEU A 99 2.03 -10.06 7.95
N GLN A 100 1.42 -9.62 9.05
CA GLN A 100 0.07 -10.03 9.40
C GLN A 100 -0.94 -9.59 8.35
N TRP A 101 -0.82 -8.37 7.87
CA TRP A 101 -1.68 -7.87 6.80
C TRP A 101 -1.51 -8.69 5.53
N TYR A 102 -0.27 -8.99 5.18
CA TYR A 102 0.00 -9.80 4.00
C TYR A 102 -0.67 -11.18 4.12
N ASN A 103 -0.56 -11.81 5.28
CA ASN A 103 -1.17 -13.12 5.50
C ASN A 103 -2.69 -13.05 5.36
N LEU A 104 -3.33 -12.01 5.92
CA LEU A 104 -4.78 -11.84 5.82
C LEU A 104 -5.20 -11.65 4.36
N ILE A 105 -4.47 -10.83 3.61
CA ILE A 105 -4.77 -10.60 2.20
C ILE A 105 -4.57 -11.88 1.40
N SER A 106 -3.46 -12.57 1.61
CA SER A 106 -3.15 -13.82 0.91
C SER A 106 -4.22 -14.88 1.13
N GLU A 107 -4.71 -15.00 2.37
CA GLU A 107 -5.76 -15.97 2.67
C GLU A 107 -7.03 -15.68 1.89
N GLN A 108 -7.39 -14.41 1.76
CA GLN A 108 -8.58 -14.03 1.02
C GLN A 108 -8.43 -14.28 -0.48
N LEU A 109 -7.22 -14.08 -1.01
CA LEU A 109 -6.97 -14.30 -2.44
C LEU A 109 -6.97 -15.77 -2.83
N GLN A 110 -6.75 -16.67 -1.90
CA GLN A 110 -6.73 -18.10 -2.16
C GLN A 110 -8.12 -18.74 -2.14
N ASN A 111 -9.11 -18.01 -1.68
CA ASN A 111 -10.48 -18.53 -1.55
C ASN A 111 -11.35 -18.19 -2.74
#